data_194f2f56ee89801da677272f921d0924
#
_entry.id   194f2f56ee89801da677272f921d0924
#
_cell.length_a   1.000
_cell.length_b   1.000
_cell.length_c   1.000
_cell.angle_alpha   90.00
_cell.angle_beta   90.00
_cell.angle_gamma   90.00
#
_symmetry.space_group_name_H-M   'P 1'
#
loop_
_entity.id
_entity.type
_entity.pdbx_description
1 polymer ?
#
loop_
_entity_poly.entity_id
_entity_poly.type
_entity_poly.pdbx_seq_one_letter_code
_entity_poly.pdbx_strand_id
1 'polypeptide(L)'
;MAKDTRQASLHLGKKSKYSKIYDPSLLVRVDRRVNREGVGYKYKSESELPFIGYDVWNAYEISFLLFNGLPMSFIAKIVYSSQNEYIVESKSLKLYLNSFNGTKFEDEGEVKDIIQEDLTALLETPVEVEFFNQKWEVEEYFSDYITLESLEGDTYNEEFSVYQEDRSLLKCDVVKSNKVQKFHSALLKSNCKITSQPDWGDVYIYIKGKKILDKMGLLKYIISFRDENHFHEEI
;
A
#
# COMPACT_ATOMS: atom_id res chain seq x y z
N MET A 1 -18.86 -8.15 13.32
CA MET A 1 -17.77 -9.02 13.83
C MET A 1 -16.73 -9.17 12.75
N ALA A 2 -15.53 -8.61 12.94
CA ALA A 2 -14.43 -8.73 11.99
C ALA A 2 -13.99 -10.19 11.88
N LYS A 3 -13.79 -10.66 10.64
CA LYS A 3 -13.33 -12.03 10.37
C LYS A 3 -11.83 -12.12 10.62
N ASP A 4 -11.41 -13.07 11.47
CA ASP A 4 -10.02 -13.36 11.80
C ASP A 4 -9.25 -13.86 10.56
N THR A 5 -7.95 -13.64 10.52
CA THR A 5 -6.96 -14.02 9.47
C THR A 5 -7.09 -15.45 8.98
N ARG A 6 -7.57 -16.37 9.80
CA ARG A 6 -7.87 -17.76 9.39
C ARG A 6 -8.99 -17.86 8.35
N GLN A 7 -9.80 -16.80 8.16
CA GLN A 7 -10.86 -16.74 7.14
C GLN A 7 -10.40 -16.05 5.85
N ALA A 8 -9.28 -15.32 5.84
CA ALA A 8 -8.71 -14.71 4.63
C ALA A 8 -8.46 -15.75 3.53
N SER A 9 -8.08 -16.98 3.91
CA SER A 9 -7.91 -18.10 2.96
C SER A 9 -9.21 -18.57 2.29
N LEU A 10 -10.38 -18.14 2.76
CA LEU A 10 -11.68 -18.60 2.23
C LEU A 10 -12.10 -17.87 0.95
N HIS A 11 -11.62 -16.65 0.71
CA HIS A 11 -11.93 -15.84 -0.47
C HIS A 11 -10.83 -15.83 -1.51
N LEU A 12 -9.60 -16.13 -1.13
CA LEU A 12 -8.44 -16.17 -2.02
C LEU A 12 -8.51 -17.40 -2.94
N GLY A 13 -8.48 -17.15 -4.26
CA GLY A 13 -8.43 -18.20 -5.29
C GLY A 13 -9.77 -18.86 -5.65
N LYS A 14 -10.91 -18.40 -5.10
CA LYS A 14 -12.25 -18.84 -5.54
C LYS A 14 -12.87 -17.80 -6.45
N LYS A 15 -13.69 -18.24 -7.43
CA LYS A 15 -14.53 -17.32 -8.22
C LYS A 15 -15.44 -16.57 -7.27
N SER A 16 -15.10 -15.33 -6.96
CA SER A 16 -15.93 -14.45 -6.14
C SER A 16 -17.11 -13.98 -6.99
N LYS A 17 -18.32 -14.10 -6.47
CA LYS A 17 -19.46 -13.33 -6.99
C LYS A 17 -19.23 -11.89 -6.57
N TYR A 18 -19.01 -11.00 -7.53
CA TYR A 18 -18.97 -9.57 -7.28
C TYR A 18 -20.35 -9.12 -6.81
N SER A 19 -20.44 -8.65 -5.56
CA SER A 19 -21.62 -7.93 -5.09
C SER A 19 -21.63 -6.55 -5.73
N LYS A 20 -22.80 -6.12 -6.22
CA LYS A 20 -23.03 -4.73 -6.67
C LYS A 20 -23.79 -3.93 -5.62
N ILE A 21 -24.09 -4.51 -4.48
CA ILE A 21 -24.81 -3.91 -3.35
C ILE A 21 -23.80 -3.79 -2.23
N TYR A 22 -23.73 -2.60 -1.65
CA TYR A 22 -22.87 -2.29 -0.52
C TYR A 22 -22.92 -3.39 0.54
N ASP A 23 -21.76 -3.89 0.91
CA ASP A 23 -21.60 -4.98 1.85
C ASP A 23 -20.28 -4.85 2.63
N PRO A 24 -20.29 -4.25 3.84
CA PRO A 24 -19.09 -4.12 4.67
C PRO A 24 -18.55 -5.46 5.18
N SER A 25 -19.35 -6.54 5.12
CA SER A 25 -18.89 -7.87 5.53
C SER A 25 -17.84 -8.49 4.61
N LEU A 26 -17.61 -7.88 3.44
CA LEU A 26 -16.55 -8.25 2.51
C LEU A 26 -15.15 -7.89 3.02
N LEU A 27 -15.05 -6.89 3.88
CA LEU A 27 -13.79 -6.44 4.44
C LEU A 27 -13.15 -7.49 5.35
N VAL A 28 -11.85 -7.70 5.17
CA VAL A 28 -11.03 -8.61 5.97
C VAL A 28 -9.80 -7.86 6.46
N ARG A 29 -9.49 -7.98 7.74
CA ARG A 29 -8.26 -7.48 8.32
C ARG A 29 -7.23 -8.60 8.50
N VAL A 30 -5.96 -8.24 8.42
CA VAL A 30 -4.82 -9.14 8.64
C VAL A 30 -4.03 -8.61 9.84
N ASP A 31 -3.65 -9.50 10.75
CA ASP A 31 -2.73 -9.15 11.84
C ASP A 31 -1.32 -8.94 11.25
N ARG A 32 -0.79 -7.73 11.41
CA ARG A 32 0.54 -7.35 10.90
C ARG A 32 1.66 -8.13 11.57
N ARG A 33 1.47 -8.54 12.82
CA ARG A 33 2.50 -9.26 13.58
C ARG A 33 2.91 -10.54 12.89
N VAL A 34 1.94 -11.27 12.33
CA VAL A 34 2.22 -12.53 11.61
C VAL A 34 3.18 -12.29 10.43
N ASN A 35 2.95 -11.24 9.65
CA ASN A 35 3.79 -10.93 8.49
C ASN A 35 5.15 -10.37 8.93
N ARG A 36 5.15 -9.45 9.90
CA ARG A 36 6.36 -8.81 10.44
C ARG A 36 7.31 -9.81 11.10
N GLU A 37 6.78 -10.75 11.87
CA GLU A 37 7.59 -11.85 12.44
C GLU A 37 8.17 -12.75 11.36
N GLY A 38 7.43 -12.98 10.28
CA GLY A 38 7.89 -13.75 9.12
C GLY A 38 9.12 -13.14 8.44
N VAL A 39 9.26 -11.81 8.47
CA VAL A 39 10.43 -11.07 7.94
C VAL A 39 11.46 -10.69 9.03
N GLY A 40 11.30 -11.22 10.24
CA GLY A 40 12.30 -11.13 11.30
C GLY A 40 12.08 -10.06 12.37
N TYR A 41 10.97 -9.30 12.32
CA TYR A 41 10.62 -8.35 13.38
C TYR A 41 9.88 -9.04 14.52
N LYS A 42 10.53 -9.14 15.69
CA LYS A 42 9.90 -9.63 16.92
C LYS A 42 9.77 -8.47 17.91
N TYR A 43 8.55 -8.15 18.30
CA TYR A 43 8.22 -7.05 19.21
C TYR A 43 7.03 -7.42 20.09
N LYS A 44 6.92 -6.77 21.24
CA LYS A 44 5.82 -7.01 22.19
C LYS A 44 4.67 -6.02 21.98
N SER A 45 4.98 -4.81 21.53
CA SER A 45 4.00 -3.77 21.24
C SER A 45 4.42 -2.99 19.99
N GLU A 46 3.47 -2.38 19.30
CA GLU A 46 3.71 -1.59 18.09
C GLU A 46 4.66 -0.40 18.34
N SER A 47 4.76 0.09 19.57
CA SER A 47 5.70 1.15 19.97
C SER A 47 7.17 0.73 19.97
N GLU A 48 7.45 -0.57 19.93
CA GLU A 48 8.83 -1.11 19.86
C GLU A 48 9.34 -1.25 18.42
N LEU A 49 8.50 -0.97 17.41
CA LEU A 49 8.91 -1.03 16.02
C LEU A 49 10.00 0.00 15.71
N PRO A 50 11.04 -0.36 14.94
CA PRO A 50 12.15 0.54 14.62
C PRO A 50 11.82 1.59 13.54
N PHE A 51 10.56 1.73 13.16
CA PHE A 51 10.07 2.64 12.15
C PHE A 51 8.72 3.25 12.54
N ILE A 52 8.40 4.37 11.90
CA ILE A 52 7.09 5.04 11.95
C ILE A 52 6.66 5.27 10.52
N GLY A 53 5.38 5.10 10.22
CA GLY A 53 4.88 5.31 8.87
C GLY A 53 3.36 5.23 8.75
N TYR A 54 2.92 5.29 7.50
CA TYR A 54 1.53 5.20 7.10
C TYR A 54 1.36 4.23 5.95
N ASP A 55 0.22 3.55 5.92
CA ASP A 55 -0.23 2.87 4.72
C ASP A 55 -1.07 3.86 3.92
N VAL A 56 -0.77 3.96 2.63
CA VAL A 56 -1.51 4.78 1.68
C VAL A 56 -2.03 3.88 0.57
N TRP A 57 -3.34 3.84 0.42
CA TRP A 57 -3.99 3.09 -0.64
C TRP A 57 -4.59 4.04 -1.66
N ASN A 58 -4.29 3.81 -2.93
CA ASN A 58 -4.91 4.50 -4.05
C ASN A 58 -5.94 3.59 -4.69
N ALA A 59 -7.20 3.90 -4.52
CA ALA A 59 -8.31 3.17 -5.13
C ALA A 59 -8.79 3.95 -6.37
N TYR A 60 -8.45 3.46 -7.54
CA TYR A 60 -8.69 4.15 -8.82
C TYR A 60 -10.11 3.98 -9.36
N GLU A 61 -10.92 3.11 -8.78
CA GLU A 61 -12.24 2.72 -9.30
C GLU A 61 -13.28 2.68 -8.18
N ILE A 62 -13.55 3.83 -7.54
CA ILE A 62 -14.71 3.95 -6.66
C ILE A 62 -15.87 4.46 -7.49
N SER A 63 -16.96 3.71 -7.51
CA SER A 63 -18.17 4.07 -8.22
C SER A 63 -19.41 3.72 -7.41
N PHE A 64 -20.43 4.57 -7.53
CA PHE A 64 -21.73 4.39 -6.90
C PHE A 64 -22.82 5.13 -7.72
N LEU A 65 -24.08 4.99 -7.33
CA LEU A 65 -25.19 5.67 -7.97
C LEU A 65 -25.74 6.78 -7.08
N LEU A 66 -26.08 7.92 -7.67
CA LEU A 66 -26.94 8.91 -7.03
C LEU A 66 -28.40 8.40 -7.00
N PHE A 67 -29.27 9.02 -6.23
CA PHE A 67 -30.69 8.64 -6.12
C PHE A 67 -31.41 8.57 -7.48
N ASN A 68 -31.04 9.45 -8.42
CA ASN A 68 -31.59 9.44 -9.77
C ASN A 68 -30.99 8.34 -10.67
N GLY A 69 -30.04 7.53 -10.17
CA GLY A 69 -29.35 6.49 -10.90
C GLY A 69 -28.15 6.95 -11.71
N LEU A 70 -27.79 8.25 -11.61
CA LEU A 70 -26.57 8.74 -12.27
C LEU A 70 -25.33 8.09 -11.61
N PRO A 71 -24.45 7.40 -12.39
CA PRO A 71 -23.22 6.87 -11.84
C PRO A 71 -22.23 8.00 -11.52
N MET A 72 -21.59 7.87 -10.37
CA MET A 72 -20.45 8.69 -9.96
C MET A 72 -19.19 7.82 -9.93
N SER A 73 -18.04 8.43 -10.25
CA SER A 73 -16.75 7.73 -10.23
C SER A 73 -15.67 8.64 -9.67
N PHE A 74 -14.87 8.11 -8.74
CA PHE A 74 -13.80 8.81 -8.04
C PHE A 74 -12.55 7.95 -7.92
N ILE A 75 -11.42 8.63 -7.73
CA ILE A 75 -10.21 8.03 -7.18
C ILE A 75 -10.22 8.33 -5.68
N ALA A 76 -10.00 7.33 -4.83
CA ALA A 76 -9.83 7.57 -3.42
C ALA A 76 -8.41 7.35 -2.96
N LYS A 77 -8.00 8.17 -2.01
CA LYS A 77 -6.83 7.97 -1.16
C LYS A 77 -7.31 7.57 0.23
N ILE A 78 -6.79 6.47 0.73
CA ILE A 78 -7.09 5.95 2.05
C ILE A 78 -5.78 5.89 2.83
N VAL A 79 -5.73 6.56 3.98
CA VAL A 79 -4.51 6.68 4.78
C VAL A 79 -4.77 6.27 6.22
N TYR A 80 -3.89 5.46 6.80
CA TYR A 80 -3.89 5.14 8.22
C TYR A 80 -2.49 4.77 8.72
N SER A 81 -2.28 4.84 10.02
CA SER A 81 -0.99 4.57 10.64
C SER A 81 -0.53 3.13 10.43
N SER A 82 0.73 2.91 10.11
CA SER A 82 1.35 1.59 10.13
C SER A 82 1.70 1.09 11.55
N GLN A 83 1.53 1.94 12.58
CA GLN A 83 1.73 1.57 13.99
C GLN A 83 0.53 0.84 14.61
N ASN A 84 -0.56 0.63 13.87
CA ASN A 84 -1.70 -0.15 14.34
C ASN A 84 -1.47 -1.66 14.18
N GLU A 85 -2.30 -2.46 14.84
CA GLU A 85 -2.19 -3.92 14.87
C GLU A 85 -2.60 -4.59 13.55
N TYR A 86 -3.49 -3.96 12.78
CA TYR A 86 -4.11 -4.56 11.60
C TYR A 86 -3.84 -3.81 10.31
N ILE A 87 -3.83 -4.53 9.19
CA ILE A 87 -3.88 -4.00 7.83
C ILE A 87 -5.10 -4.54 7.10
N VAL A 88 -5.71 -3.77 6.21
CA VAL A 88 -6.78 -4.28 5.37
C VAL A 88 -6.22 -5.24 4.31
N GLU A 89 -6.90 -6.36 4.07
CA GLU A 89 -6.51 -7.29 3.00
C GLU A 89 -6.93 -6.71 1.64
N SER A 90 -5.97 -6.60 0.71
CA SER A 90 -6.12 -5.85 -0.54
C SER A 90 -7.24 -6.34 -1.46
N LYS A 91 -7.45 -7.66 -1.54
CA LYS A 91 -8.49 -8.22 -2.41
C LYS A 91 -9.89 -8.04 -1.79
N SER A 92 -9.98 -8.10 -0.47
CA SER A 92 -11.20 -7.80 0.26
C SER A 92 -11.58 -6.33 0.14
N LEU A 93 -10.59 -5.42 0.21
CA LEU A 93 -10.81 -3.99 -0.03
C LEU A 93 -11.34 -3.74 -1.45
N LYS A 94 -10.75 -4.37 -2.48
CA LYS A 94 -11.25 -4.27 -3.86
C LYS A 94 -12.70 -4.75 -3.98
N LEU A 95 -13.05 -5.88 -3.37
CA LEU A 95 -14.41 -6.42 -3.40
C LEU A 95 -15.39 -5.49 -2.66
N TYR A 96 -14.99 -4.96 -1.52
CA TYR A 96 -15.76 -4.01 -0.74
C TYR A 96 -16.05 -2.74 -1.53
N LEU A 97 -15.02 -2.10 -2.10
CA LEU A 97 -15.21 -0.89 -2.91
C LEU A 97 -16.08 -1.14 -4.15
N ASN A 98 -15.95 -2.31 -4.79
CA ASN A 98 -16.82 -2.68 -5.90
C ASN A 98 -18.28 -2.93 -5.49
N SER A 99 -18.56 -3.22 -4.23
CA SER A 99 -19.93 -3.42 -3.76
C SER A 99 -20.77 -2.14 -3.79
N PHE A 100 -20.15 -0.96 -3.83
CA PHE A 100 -20.85 0.32 -3.95
C PHE A 100 -21.47 0.53 -5.33
N ASN A 101 -20.97 -0.12 -6.39
CA ASN A 101 -21.30 0.15 -7.78
C ASN A 101 -22.79 0.17 -8.14
N GLY A 102 -23.62 -0.61 -7.46
CA GLY A 102 -25.07 -0.67 -7.72
C GLY A 102 -25.91 -0.10 -6.59
N THR A 103 -25.29 0.50 -5.58
CA THR A 103 -26.00 1.09 -4.44
C THR A 103 -26.16 2.59 -4.65
N LYS A 104 -27.31 3.10 -4.24
CA LYS A 104 -27.64 4.52 -4.33
C LYS A 104 -27.31 5.22 -3.01
N PHE A 105 -26.68 6.40 -3.15
CA PHE A 105 -26.30 7.28 -2.06
C PHE A 105 -26.73 8.72 -2.35
N GLU A 106 -26.77 9.54 -1.33
CA GLU A 106 -27.19 10.94 -1.44
C GLU A 106 -26.12 11.74 -2.21
N ASP A 107 -24.87 11.59 -1.78
CA ASP A 107 -23.74 12.29 -2.40
C ASP A 107 -22.41 11.53 -2.17
N GLU A 108 -21.33 12.12 -2.60
CA GLU A 108 -19.96 11.60 -2.41
C GLU A 108 -19.49 11.64 -0.95
N GLY A 109 -19.99 12.60 -0.18
CA GLY A 109 -19.67 12.76 1.24
C GLY A 109 -20.15 11.57 2.04
N GLU A 110 -21.41 11.15 1.82
CA GLU A 110 -21.97 9.95 2.46
C GLU A 110 -21.13 8.71 2.19
N VAL A 111 -20.72 8.48 0.94
CA VAL A 111 -19.89 7.31 0.58
C VAL A 111 -18.53 7.39 1.20
N LYS A 112 -17.90 8.56 1.21
CA LYS A 112 -16.60 8.78 1.84
C LYS A 112 -16.65 8.48 3.33
N ASP A 113 -17.65 8.99 4.02
CA ASP A 113 -17.83 8.81 5.45
C ASP A 113 -18.07 7.33 5.82
N ILE A 114 -18.89 6.62 5.05
CA ILE A 114 -19.11 5.18 5.19
C ILE A 114 -17.79 4.40 5.05
N ILE A 115 -16.99 4.68 4.01
CA ILE A 115 -15.71 4.00 3.81
C ILE A 115 -14.77 4.27 4.98
N GLN A 116 -14.72 5.51 5.45
CA GLN A 116 -13.90 5.92 6.59
C GLN A 116 -14.31 5.21 7.88
N GLU A 117 -15.61 5.17 8.16
CA GLU A 117 -16.17 4.51 9.36
C GLU A 117 -15.94 3.00 9.33
N ASP A 118 -16.23 2.34 8.23
CA ASP A 118 -16.05 0.90 8.07
C ASP A 118 -14.59 0.47 8.26
N LEU A 119 -13.67 1.20 7.63
CA LEU A 119 -12.24 0.90 7.74
C LEU A 119 -11.69 1.25 9.13
N THR A 120 -12.14 2.34 9.74
CA THR A 120 -11.78 2.69 11.12
C THR A 120 -12.23 1.60 12.09
N ALA A 121 -13.46 1.12 11.96
CA ALA A 121 -13.99 0.03 12.78
C ALA A 121 -13.25 -1.30 12.53
N LEU A 122 -12.93 -1.61 11.27
CA LEU A 122 -12.20 -2.82 10.92
C LEU A 122 -10.79 -2.85 11.49
N LEU A 123 -10.07 -1.73 11.36
CA LEU A 123 -8.64 -1.63 11.67
C LEU A 123 -8.35 -1.17 13.10
N GLU A 124 -9.40 -0.74 13.83
CA GLU A 124 -9.28 -0.22 15.20
C GLU A 124 -8.29 0.96 15.30
N THR A 125 -8.22 1.78 14.23
CA THR A 125 -7.37 2.97 14.14
C THR A 125 -8.06 4.03 13.28
N PRO A 126 -7.82 5.33 13.51
CA PRO A 126 -8.32 6.38 12.63
C PRO A 126 -7.86 6.15 11.18
N VAL A 127 -8.82 6.25 10.25
CA VAL A 127 -8.60 6.16 8.81
C VAL A 127 -9.05 7.46 8.18
N GLU A 128 -8.24 8.02 7.31
CA GLU A 128 -8.58 9.21 6.50
C GLU A 128 -8.91 8.76 5.08
N VAL A 129 -10.00 9.28 4.52
CA VAL A 129 -10.43 9.01 3.13
C VAL A 129 -10.63 10.33 2.41
N GLU A 130 -10.02 10.46 1.25
CA GLU A 130 -10.19 11.61 0.36
C GLU A 130 -10.57 11.14 -1.05
N PHE A 131 -11.50 11.86 -1.69
CA PHE A 131 -11.93 11.60 -3.06
C PHE A 131 -11.38 12.65 -4.02
N PHE A 132 -10.99 12.19 -5.20
CA PHE A 132 -10.46 13.03 -6.28
C PHE A 132 -11.19 12.72 -7.60
N ASN A 133 -11.52 13.77 -8.33
CA ASN A 133 -12.16 13.65 -9.64
C ASN A 133 -11.16 13.40 -10.78
N GLN A 134 -9.86 13.58 -10.53
CA GLN A 134 -8.78 13.45 -11.52
C GLN A 134 -7.56 12.79 -10.92
N LYS A 135 -6.60 12.39 -11.78
CA LYS A 135 -5.26 11.97 -11.32
C LYS A 135 -4.70 13.03 -10.40
N TRP A 136 -4.34 12.62 -9.20
CA TRP A 136 -3.76 13.51 -8.24
C TRP A 136 -2.37 14.02 -8.58
N GLU A 137 -2.13 15.23 -8.15
CA GLU A 137 -0.80 15.80 -8.10
C GLU A 137 -0.06 15.17 -6.91
N VAL A 138 1.24 14.93 -7.09
CA VAL A 138 2.11 14.48 -6.00
C VAL A 138 2.01 15.51 -4.88
N GLU A 139 1.70 15.07 -3.68
CA GLU A 139 1.57 15.97 -2.53
C GLU A 139 2.86 16.75 -2.32
N GLU A 140 2.73 18.02 -1.92
CA GLU A 140 3.84 18.92 -1.60
C GLU A 140 4.82 18.30 -0.60
N TYR A 141 4.34 17.44 0.29
CA TYR A 141 5.15 16.67 1.26
C TYR A 141 6.25 15.82 0.64
N PHE A 142 6.07 15.35 -0.60
CA PHE A 142 7.01 14.47 -1.29
C PHE A 142 7.79 15.19 -2.40
N SER A 143 7.59 16.49 -2.56
CA SER A 143 8.23 17.28 -3.62
C SER A 143 9.76 17.32 -3.52
N ASP A 144 10.32 17.07 -2.32
CA ASP A 144 11.76 17.04 -2.06
C ASP A 144 12.37 15.63 -2.05
N TYR A 145 11.58 14.61 -2.43
CA TYR A 145 12.07 13.25 -2.61
C TYR A 145 12.72 13.09 -3.99
N ILE A 146 13.90 12.48 -4.00
CA ILE A 146 14.61 12.17 -5.24
C ILE A 146 14.00 10.93 -5.85
N THR A 147 13.42 11.06 -7.05
CA THR A 147 12.94 9.92 -7.83
C THR A 147 14.12 9.16 -8.39
N LEU A 148 14.28 7.91 -7.97
CA LEU A 148 15.47 7.09 -8.29
C LEU A 148 15.57 6.74 -9.78
N GLU A 149 14.46 6.44 -10.42
CA GLU A 149 14.41 6.10 -11.85
C GLU A 149 14.65 7.29 -12.79
N SER A 150 14.55 8.53 -12.28
CA SER A 150 14.82 9.75 -13.06
C SER A 150 16.25 10.28 -12.92
N LEU A 151 17.18 9.47 -12.40
CA LEU A 151 18.61 9.79 -12.42
C LEU A 151 19.10 9.83 -13.87
N GLU A 152 19.09 11.02 -14.47
CA GLU A 152 19.39 11.24 -15.88
C GLU A 152 20.74 10.66 -16.26
N GLY A 153 20.77 9.90 -17.34
CA GLY A 153 21.98 9.29 -17.90
C GLY A 153 22.46 8.02 -17.22
N ASP A 154 22.43 7.97 -15.88
CA ASP A 154 22.98 6.84 -15.14
C ASP A 154 22.06 5.62 -15.22
N THR A 155 20.74 5.80 -15.15
CA THR A 155 19.77 4.70 -15.19
C THR A 155 19.73 3.97 -16.53
N TYR A 156 19.93 4.70 -17.65
CA TYR A 156 19.93 4.11 -18.98
C TYR A 156 21.23 3.34 -19.32
N ASN A 157 22.32 3.66 -18.62
CA ASN A 157 23.61 3.00 -18.83
C ASN A 157 23.84 1.81 -17.89
N GLU A 158 22.92 1.61 -16.93
CA GLU A 158 23.00 0.52 -15.95
C GLU A 158 22.22 -0.70 -16.40
N GLU A 159 22.76 -1.86 -16.15
CA GLU A 159 22.07 -3.14 -16.37
C GLU A 159 21.23 -3.52 -15.16
N PHE A 160 19.98 -3.91 -15.43
CA PHE A 160 19.03 -4.43 -14.45
C PHE A 160 18.71 -5.88 -14.83
N SER A 161 19.31 -6.83 -14.15
CA SER A 161 19.18 -8.27 -14.45
C SER A 161 18.81 -9.12 -13.24
N VAL A 162 18.70 -8.49 -12.05
CA VAL A 162 18.34 -9.16 -10.80
C VAL A 162 16.87 -8.87 -10.47
N TYR A 163 16.02 -9.90 -10.54
CA TYR A 163 14.57 -9.81 -10.31
C TYR A 163 14.10 -10.73 -9.18
N GLN A 164 15.01 -11.16 -8.33
CA GLN A 164 14.78 -11.83 -7.06
C GLN A 164 15.47 -11.05 -5.96
N GLU A 165 14.87 -11.00 -4.76
CA GLU A 165 15.39 -10.20 -3.64
C GLU A 165 16.87 -10.47 -3.40
N ASP A 166 17.68 -9.41 -3.51
CA ASP A 166 19.11 -9.48 -3.25
C ASP A 166 19.58 -8.27 -2.41
N ARG A 167 19.71 -8.49 -1.11
CA ARG A 167 20.17 -7.47 -0.15
C ARG A 167 21.61 -7.01 -0.39
N SER A 168 22.42 -7.76 -1.15
CA SER A 168 23.80 -7.36 -1.47
C SER A 168 23.87 -6.14 -2.39
N LEU A 169 22.75 -5.81 -3.04
CA LEU A 169 22.60 -4.59 -3.86
C LEU A 169 22.59 -3.32 -3.00
N LEU A 170 22.18 -3.40 -1.72
CA LEU A 170 22.17 -2.27 -0.80
C LEU A 170 23.58 -1.97 -0.31
N LYS A 171 24.23 -0.99 -0.93
CA LYS A 171 25.53 -0.48 -0.53
C LYS A 171 25.37 0.82 0.22
N CYS A 172 26.21 1.06 1.21
CA CYS A 172 26.22 2.32 1.93
C CYS A 172 27.61 2.73 2.39
N ASP A 173 27.85 4.03 2.43
CA ASP A 173 29.02 4.65 3.05
C ASP A 173 28.69 5.14 4.45
N VAL A 174 29.66 5.14 5.35
CA VAL A 174 29.52 5.65 6.72
C VAL A 174 30.09 7.06 6.79
N VAL A 175 29.30 8.01 7.29
CA VAL A 175 29.70 9.41 7.44
C VAL A 175 29.75 9.84 8.91
N LYS A 176 30.49 10.91 9.21
CA LYS A 176 30.74 11.36 10.58
C LYS A 176 29.49 11.95 11.27
N SER A 177 28.60 12.58 10.52
CA SER A 177 27.39 13.24 11.03
C SER A 177 26.13 12.65 10.45
N ASN A 178 25.02 12.77 11.16
CA ASN A 178 23.72 12.37 10.62
C ASN A 178 23.38 13.14 9.34
N LYS A 179 22.91 12.41 8.34
CA LYS A 179 22.38 12.94 7.08
C LYS A 179 20.94 12.54 6.92
N VAL A 180 20.17 13.33 6.22
CA VAL A 180 18.83 13.01 5.77
C VAL A 180 18.90 12.69 4.28
N GLN A 181 18.25 11.59 3.90
CA GLN A 181 18.08 11.14 2.52
C GLN A 181 16.61 10.85 2.30
N LYS A 182 16.07 11.27 1.17
CA LYS A 182 14.68 11.10 0.79
C LYS A 182 14.63 10.57 -0.63
N PHE A 183 14.03 9.41 -0.80
CA PHE A 183 13.96 8.71 -2.08
C PHE A 183 12.53 8.31 -2.39
N HIS A 184 12.21 8.31 -3.67
CA HIS A 184 10.96 7.81 -4.21
C HIS A 184 11.25 6.85 -5.36
N SER A 185 10.42 5.84 -5.53
CA SER A 185 10.39 5.02 -6.74
C SER A 185 8.97 4.50 -6.99
N ALA A 186 8.53 4.55 -8.24
CA ALA A 186 7.29 3.96 -8.73
C ALA A 186 7.51 2.55 -9.33
N LEU A 187 8.72 1.99 -9.19
CA LEU A 187 9.09 0.72 -9.81
C LEU A 187 9.01 -0.48 -8.86
N LEU A 188 8.52 -0.28 -7.63
CA LEU A 188 8.27 -1.39 -6.74
C LEU A 188 7.16 -2.27 -7.31
N LYS A 189 7.49 -3.51 -7.61
CA LYS A 189 6.56 -4.50 -8.14
C LYS A 189 6.87 -5.85 -7.53
N SER A 190 5.85 -6.53 -7.07
CA SER A 190 5.91 -7.96 -6.73
C SER A 190 4.72 -8.69 -7.35
N ASN A 191 4.62 -9.98 -7.11
CA ASN A 191 3.45 -10.76 -7.48
C ASN A 191 2.70 -11.15 -6.20
N CYS A 192 1.38 -11.13 -6.27
CA CYS A 192 0.56 -11.62 -5.16
C CYS A 192 0.90 -13.08 -4.85
N LYS A 193 1.21 -13.37 -3.59
CA LYS A 193 1.61 -14.70 -3.09
C LYS A 193 0.57 -15.79 -3.38
N ILE A 194 -0.69 -15.41 -3.56
CA ILE A 194 -1.81 -16.34 -3.74
C ILE A 194 -2.21 -16.45 -5.21
N THR A 195 -2.35 -15.31 -5.92
CA THR A 195 -2.88 -15.27 -7.28
C THR A 195 -1.81 -15.14 -8.35
N SER A 196 -0.57 -14.84 -7.94
CA SER A 196 0.56 -14.50 -8.82
C SER A 196 0.28 -13.32 -9.76
N GLN A 197 -0.75 -12.53 -9.47
CA GLN A 197 -1.02 -11.29 -10.21
C GLN A 197 -0.01 -10.21 -9.80
N PRO A 198 0.44 -9.37 -10.75
CA PRO A 198 1.32 -8.28 -10.42
C PRO A 198 0.63 -7.26 -9.52
N ASP A 199 1.31 -6.89 -8.46
CA ASP A 199 0.95 -5.80 -7.56
C ASP A 199 2.04 -4.73 -7.66
N TRP A 200 1.65 -3.47 -7.88
CA TRP A 200 2.55 -2.32 -8.01
C TRP A 200 2.37 -1.37 -6.84
N GLY A 201 3.42 -0.67 -6.47
CA GLY A 201 3.38 0.35 -5.44
C GLY A 201 4.43 1.44 -5.63
N ASP A 202 4.10 2.65 -5.20
CA ASP A 202 5.06 3.72 -5.01
C ASP A 202 5.67 3.60 -3.63
N VAL A 203 6.99 3.71 -3.54
CA VAL A 203 7.71 3.68 -2.27
C VAL A 203 8.39 5.02 -2.01
N TYR A 204 8.15 5.57 -0.82
CA TYR A 204 8.78 6.78 -0.30
C TYR A 204 9.63 6.40 0.90
N ILE A 205 10.93 6.70 0.83
CA ILE A 205 11.91 6.27 1.82
C ILE A 205 12.55 7.50 2.47
N TYR A 206 12.36 7.66 3.76
CA TYR A 206 13.03 8.67 4.57
C TYR A 206 14.07 8.01 5.47
N ILE A 207 15.32 8.41 5.34
CA ILE A 207 16.43 7.87 6.13
C ILE A 207 17.13 9.02 6.84
N LYS A 208 17.32 8.88 8.14
CA LYS A 208 18.12 9.80 8.96
C LYS A 208 19.17 9.03 9.74
N GLY A 209 20.42 9.25 9.43
CA GLY A 209 21.50 8.52 10.11
C GLY A 209 22.88 8.82 9.55
N LYS A 210 23.84 7.99 9.96
CA LYS A 210 25.25 8.08 9.52
C LYS A 210 25.59 7.18 8.35
N LYS A 211 24.61 6.49 7.77
CA LYS A 211 24.79 5.69 6.56
C LYS A 211 24.20 6.44 5.38
N ILE A 212 24.94 6.53 4.29
CA ILE A 212 24.47 7.06 3.01
C ILE A 212 24.32 5.90 2.06
N LEU A 213 23.08 5.67 1.61
CA LEU A 213 22.81 4.63 0.62
C LEU A 213 23.31 5.05 -0.77
N ASP A 214 23.87 4.09 -1.50
CA ASP A 214 24.03 4.21 -2.93
C ASP A 214 22.67 4.19 -3.61
N LYS A 215 22.38 5.23 -4.40
CA LYS A 215 21.08 5.43 -5.04
C LYS A 215 20.78 4.36 -6.09
N MET A 216 21.79 4.00 -6.89
CA MET A 216 21.64 2.98 -7.92
C MET A 216 21.48 1.59 -7.30
N GLY A 217 22.23 1.29 -6.25
CA GLY A 217 22.05 0.06 -5.48
C GLY A 217 20.66 -0.03 -4.85
N LEU A 218 20.13 1.09 -4.33
CA LEU A 218 18.76 1.14 -3.79
C LEU A 218 17.71 0.90 -4.89
N LEU A 219 17.86 1.54 -6.06
CA LEU A 219 16.97 1.31 -7.20
C LEU A 219 17.00 -0.14 -7.65
N LYS A 220 18.19 -0.73 -7.81
CA LYS A 220 18.35 -2.14 -8.16
C LYS A 220 17.72 -3.07 -7.13
N TYR A 221 17.84 -2.73 -5.85
CA TYR A 221 17.19 -3.49 -4.77
C TYR A 221 15.67 -3.43 -4.85
N ILE A 222 15.07 -2.25 -5.06
CA ILE A 222 13.63 -2.10 -5.25
C ILE A 222 13.15 -2.95 -6.45
N ILE A 223 13.88 -2.91 -7.57
CA ILE A 223 13.55 -3.67 -8.78
C ILE A 223 13.72 -5.18 -8.57
N SER A 224 14.58 -5.62 -7.64
CA SER A 224 14.82 -7.04 -7.41
C SER A 224 13.60 -7.81 -6.89
N PHE A 225 12.58 -7.14 -6.36
CA PHE A 225 11.33 -7.78 -5.96
C PHE A 225 10.41 -8.18 -7.12
N ARG A 226 10.76 -7.82 -8.36
CA ARG A 226 9.88 -7.89 -9.54
C ARG A 226 9.29 -9.27 -9.83
N ASP A 227 10.01 -10.35 -9.55
CA ASP A 227 9.57 -11.73 -9.78
C ASP A 227 9.31 -12.50 -8.49
N GLU A 228 9.39 -11.80 -7.33
CA GLU A 228 9.06 -12.37 -6.04
C GLU A 228 7.54 -12.45 -5.81
N ASN A 229 7.14 -13.43 -5.00
CA ASN A 229 5.74 -13.61 -4.59
C ASN A 229 5.60 -13.23 -3.11
N HIS A 230 5.15 -12.01 -2.86
CA HIS A 230 4.98 -11.46 -1.53
C HIS A 230 3.59 -10.88 -1.32
N PHE A 231 3.18 -10.75 -0.06
CA PHE A 231 2.23 -9.70 0.29
C PHE A 231 2.99 -8.37 0.36
N HIS A 232 2.34 -7.25 0.03
CA HIS A 232 3.02 -5.95 0.03
C HIS A 232 3.63 -5.57 1.38
N GLU A 233 3.07 -6.02 2.49
CA GLU A 233 3.63 -5.78 3.83
C GLU A 233 4.88 -6.63 4.16
N GLU A 234 5.26 -7.58 3.31
CA GLU A 234 6.48 -8.37 3.48
C GLU A 234 7.69 -7.71 2.79
N ILE A 235 7.46 -6.71 1.94
CA ILE A 235 8.46 -5.92 1.22
C ILE A 235 8.74 -4.62 1.97
#